data_f0bcbf6edfb47881b25f6f395c4c5ed3
#
_entry.id   f0bcbf6edfb47881b25f6f395c4c5ed3
#
_cell.length_a   1.000
_cell.length_b   1.000
_cell.length_c   1.000
_cell.angle_alpha   90.00
_cell.angle_beta   90.00
_cell.angle_gamma   90.00
#
_symmetry.space_group_name_H-M   'P 1'
#
loop_
_entity.id
_entity.type
_entity.pdbx_description
1 polymer ?
#
loop_
_entity_poly.entity_id
_entity_poly.type
_entity_poly.pdbx_seq_one_letter_code
_entity_poly.pdbx_strand_id
1 'polypeptide(L)'
;NISRKQPIVITVVNQVDRLKPAEEWQPPYDLDNPTSAKAKIIVQALEYNQTLLKPDIALPLAIAPEKIQFGLEALKQTLIEHIADANNVQRNRQRLEAINRGTSVKGQLNKAMKAGKKVAPSALKAATPKLAEMATKQVTKKK
;
A
#
# COMPACT_ATOMS: atom_id res chain seq x y z
N ASN A 1 -1.55 6.11 19.36
CA ASN A 1 -2.21 6.44 18.10
C ASN A 1 -1.38 5.96 16.93
N ILE A 2 -1.63 4.73 16.50
CA ILE A 2 -1.11 4.24 15.24
C ILE A 2 -1.93 4.94 14.16
N SER A 3 -1.40 6.02 13.64
CA SER A 3 -1.92 6.66 12.44
C SER A 3 -1.99 5.60 11.34
N ARG A 4 -3.18 5.17 10.99
CA ARG A 4 -3.39 4.33 9.82
C ARG A 4 -3.09 5.20 8.60
N LYS A 5 -1.84 5.19 8.16
CA LYS A 5 -1.50 5.74 6.85
C LYS A 5 -2.36 5.00 5.82
N GLN A 6 -3.27 5.72 5.20
CA GLN A 6 -4.05 5.16 4.11
C GLN A 6 -3.12 4.83 2.94
N PRO A 7 -3.40 3.77 2.18
CA PRO A 7 -2.62 3.47 0.99
C PRO A 7 -2.76 4.60 -0.03
N ILE A 8 -1.65 4.94 -0.67
CA ILE A 8 -1.64 5.93 -1.76
C ILE A 8 -2.31 5.31 -2.98
N VAL A 9 -3.25 6.04 -3.56
CA VAL A 9 -3.97 5.63 -4.77
C VAL A 9 -3.37 6.36 -5.97
N ILE A 10 -2.76 5.58 -6.86
CA ILE A 10 -2.20 6.09 -8.12
C ILE A 10 -3.11 5.63 -9.25
N THR A 11 -3.66 6.57 -10.00
CA THR A 11 -4.45 6.29 -11.20
C THR A 11 -3.61 6.54 -12.43
N VAL A 12 -3.63 5.59 -13.35
CA VAL A 12 -2.94 5.69 -14.63
C VAL A 12 -3.96 5.78 -15.75
N VAL A 13 -3.95 6.88 -16.48
CA VAL A 13 -4.77 7.05 -17.68
C VAL A 13 -3.96 6.51 -18.86
N ASN A 14 -4.26 5.30 -19.25
CA ASN A 14 -3.53 4.60 -20.32
C ASN A 14 -4.07 4.98 -21.70
N GLN A 15 -3.25 4.77 -22.72
CA GLN A 15 -3.58 5.02 -24.13
C GLN A 15 -3.95 6.48 -24.43
N VAL A 16 -3.27 7.42 -23.79
CA VAL A 16 -3.50 8.85 -24.07
C VAL A 16 -3.14 9.25 -25.50
N ASP A 17 -2.34 8.43 -26.20
CA ASP A 17 -2.05 8.57 -27.62
C ASP A 17 -3.30 8.46 -28.50
N ARG A 18 -4.30 7.71 -28.07
CA ARG A 18 -5.56 7.50 -28.77
C ARG A 18 -6.60 8.59 -28.56
N LEU A 19 -6.38 9.48 -27.62
CA LEU A 19 -7.25 10.64 -27.42
C LEU A 19 -7.26 11.53 -28.68
N LYS A 20 -8.39 12.08 -29.03
CA LYS A 20 -8.49 12.97 -30.19
C LYS A 20 -7.81 14.32 -29.92
N PRO A 21 -7.06 14.88 -30.87
CA PRO A 21 -6.75 14.33 -32.21
C PRO A 21 -5.72 13.18 -32.13
N ALA A 22 -6.12 11.99 -32.60
CA ALA A 22 -5.27 10.79 -32.52
C ALA A 22 -4.04 10.85 -33.44
N GLU A 23 -4.11 11.68 -34.48
CA GLU A 23 -3.06 11.85 -35.48
C GLU A 23 -1.92 12.73 -35.00
N GLU A 24 -2.17 13.57 -34.00
CA GLU A 24 -1.18 14.47 -33.41
C GLU A 24 -0.47 13.78 -32.23
N TRP A 25 0.50 12.96 -32.52
CA TRP A 25 1.30 12.31 -31.45
C TRP A 25 2.76 12.73 -31.58
N GLN A 26 3.15 13.71 -30.78
CA GLN A 26 4.50 14.28 -30.74
C GLN A 26 4.96 14.54 -29.30
N PRO A 27 5.15 13.48 -28.48
CA PRO A 27 5.71 13.68 -27.15
C PRO A 27 7.17 14.13 -27.23
N PRO A 28 7.71 14.80 -26.22
CA PRO A 28 7.11 15.04 -24.90
C PRO A 28 6.09 16.19 -24.87
N TYR A 29 5.14 16.10 -23.96
CA TYR A 29 4.15 17.15 -23.71
C TYR A 29 4.39 17.78 -22.33
N ASP A 30 4.36 19.11 -22.28
CA ASP A 30 4.31 19.85 -21.02
C ASP A 30 2.85 19.93 -20.56
N LEU A 31 2.52 19.18 -19.51
CA LEU A 31 1.17 19.12 -18.99
C LEU A 31 0.88 20.24 -17.99
N ASP A 32 1.90 20.88 -17.43
CA ASP A 32 1.76 22.04 -16.56
C ASP A 32 1.42 23.29 -17.38
N ASN A 33 1.96 23.38 -18.59
CA ASN A 33 1.69 24.45 -19.54
C ASN A 33 1.31 23.90 -20.93
N PRO A 34 0.11 23.30 -21.06
CA PRO A 34 -0.27 22.65 -22.30
C PRO A 34 -0.48 23.67 -23.42
N THR A 35 0.30 23.57 -24.47
CA THR A 35 0.24 24.46 -25.65
C THR A 35 -0.44 23.80 -26.84
N SER A 36 -0.23 22.51 -27.04
CA SER A 36 -0.85 21.77 -28.15
C SER A 36 -2.26 21.29 -27.81
N ALA A 37 -3.06 21.04 -28.83
CA ALA A 37 -4.41 20.46 -28.66
C ALA A 37 -4.32 19.09 -27.96
N LYS A 38 -3.31 18.30 -28.31
CA LYS A 38 -3.07 16.99 -27.70
C LYS A 38 -2.75 17.11 -26.21
N ALA A 39 -1.87 18.01 -25.82
CA ALA A 39 -1.53 18.25 -24.42
C ALA A 39 -2.75 18.69 -23.61
N LYS A 40 -3.58 19.57 -24.16
CA LYS A 40 -4.82 20.03 -23.52
C LYS A 40 -5.83 18.90 -23.30
N ILE A 41 -5.99 18.00 -24.24
CA ILE A 41 -6.89 16.83 -24.12
C ILE A 41 -6.35 15.84 -23.07
N ILE A 42 -5.06 15.63 -23.02
CA ILE A 42 -4.45 14.79 -21.97
C ILE A 42 -4.71 15.37 -20.59
N VAL A 43 -4.53 16.67 -20.42
CA VAL A 43 -4.81 17.37 -19.16
C VAL A 43 -6.29 17.22 -18.79
N GLN A 44 -7.21 17.42 -19.73
CA GLN A 44 -8.65 17.24 -19.48
C GLN A 44 -8.99 15.81 -19.04
N ALA A 45 -8.37 14.80 -19.65
CA ALA A 45 -8.58 13.41 -19.27
C ALA A 45 -8.06 13.12 -17.85
N LEU A 46 -6.92 13.70 -17.47
CA LEU A 46 -6.40 13.61 -16.11
C LEU A 46 -7.31 14.30 -15.10
N GLU A 47 -7.75 15.50 -15.38
CA GLU A 47 -8.69 16.26 -14.53
C GLU A 47 -10.01 15.52 -14.33
N TYR A 48 -10.54 14.94 -15.39
CA TYR A 48 -11.77 14.14 -15.32
C TYR A 48 -11.59 12.93 -14.38
N ASN A 49 -10.49 12.20 -14.53
CA ASN A 49 -10.19 11.09 -13.64
C ASN A 49 -9.91 11.53 -12.21
N GLN A 50 -9.26 12.67 -12.03
CA GLN A 50 -9.02 13.27 -10.72
C GLN A 50 -10.33 13.59 -10.01
N THR A 51 -11.29 14.15 -10.72
CA THR A 51 -12.62 14.50 -10.19
C THR A 51 -13.43 13.26 -9.86
N LEU A 52 -13.40 12.26 -10.73
CA LEU A 52 -14.20 11.05 -10.60
C LEU A 52 -13.69 10.09 -9.54
N LEU A 53 -12.39 9.79 -9.55
CA LEU A 53 -11.78 8.77 -8.72
C LEU A 53 -11.07 9.34 -7.49
N LYS A 54 -10.78 10.63 -7.49
CA LYS A 54 -10.05 11.35 -6.43
C LYS A 54 -8.77 10.60 -5.98
N PRO A 55 -7.90 10.22 -6.92
CA PRO A 55 -6.65 9.59 -6.57
C PRO A 55 -5.69 10.59 -5.93
N ASP A 56 -4.69 10.09 -5.23
CA ASP A 56 -3.59 10.93 -4.74
C ASP A 56 -2.71 11.42 -5.89
N ILE A 57 -2.53 10.58 -6.89
CA ILE A 57 -1.72 10.88 -8.09
C ILE A 57 -2.44 10.34 -9.32
N ALA A 58 -2.55 11.16 -10.37
CA ALA A 58 -3.02 10.76 -11.68
C ALA A 58 -1.93 10.97 -12.72
N LEU A 59 -1.59 9.93 -13.48
CA LEU A 59 -0.52 9.94 -14.47
C LEU A 59 -1.03 9.54 -15.86
N PRO A 60 -0.58 10.20 -16.91
CA PRO A 60 -0.85 9.78 -18.28
C PRO A 60 0.17 8.72 -18.71
N LEU A 61 -0.27 7.78 -19.53
CA LEU A 61 0.58 6.74 -20.06
C LEU A 61 0.24 6.40 -21.52
N ALA A 62 1.24 6.24 -22.34
CA ALA A 62 1.12 5.69 -23.67
C ALA A 62 2.31 4.77 -23.96
N ILE A 63 2.02 3.47 -24.11
CA ILE A 63 3.01 2.44 -24.43
C ILE A 63 2.52 1.71 -25.70
N ALA A 64 2.55 2.38 -26.81
CA ALA A 64 2.25 1.74 -28.10
C ALA A 64 3.57 1.34 -28.77
N PRO A 65 3.72 0.10 -29.26
CA PRO A 65 4.98 -0.37 -29.87
C PRO A 65 5.41 0.45 -31.10
N GLU A 66 4.45 1.01 -31.80
CA GLU A 66 4.66 1.75 -33.04
C GLU A 66 4.80 3.26 -32.83
N LYS A 67 4.66 3.74 -31.62
CA LYS A 67 4.69 5.17 -31.29
C LYS A 67 5.70 5.46 -30.18
N ILE A 68 6.10 6.74 -30.12
CA ILE A 68 6.97 7.21 -29.03
C ILE A 68 6.23 7.02 -27.70
N GLN A 69 6.87 6.40 -26.73
CA GLN A 69 6.33 6.21 -25.39
C GLN A 69 6.25 7.53 -24.63
N PHE A 70 5.21 7.66 -23.80
CA PHE A 70 5.01 8.83 -22.96
C PHE A 70 4.53 8.45 -21.58
N GLY A 71 5.10 9.07 -20.57
CA GLY A 71 4.68 8.91 -19.17
C GLY A 71 5.27 7.70 -18.45
N LEU A 72 5.99 6.80 -19.13
CA LEU A 72 6.53 5.59 -18.51
C LEU A 72 7.58 5.90 -17.44
N GLU A 73 8.47 6.85 -17.70
CA GLU A 73 9.49 7.25 -16.73
C GLU A 73 8.87 7.93 -15.51
N ALA A 74 7.87 8.78 -15.72
CA ALA A 74 7.13 9.40 -14.61
C ALA A 74 6.42 8.36 -13.76
N LEU A 75 5.82 7.33 -14.37
CA LEU A 75 5.19 6.23 -13.66
C LEU A 75 6.21 5.42 -12.86
N LYS A 76 7.34 5.06 -13.45
CA LYS A 76 8.42 4.34 -12.76
C LYS A 76 8.93 5.13 -11.56
N GLN A 77 9.21 6.41 -11.75
CA GLN A 77 9.69 7.28 -10.69
C GLN A 77 8.68 7.39 -9.54
N THR A 78 7.42 7.59 -9.87
CA THR A 78 6.34 7.65 -8.88
C THR A 78 6.22 6.34 -8.08
N LEU A 79 6.31 5.20 -8.74
CA LEU A 79 6.28 3.89 -8.08
C LEU A 79 7.48 3.69 -7.15
N ILE A 80 8.69 4.09 -7.59
CA ILE A 80 9.90 4.01 -6.78
C ILE A 80 9.78 4.88 -5.52
N GLU A 81 9.31 6.11 -5.66
CA GLU A 81 9.13 7.04 -4.55
C GLU A 81 8.15 6.52 -3.49
N HIS A 82 7.12 5.80 -3.91
CA HIS A 82 6.06 5.31 -3.01
C HIS A 82 6.21 3.84 -2.59
N ILE A 83 7.19 3.12 -3.12
CA ILE A 83 7.42 1.71 -2.77
C ILE A 83 7.75 1.53 -1.28
N ALA A 84 8.53 2.43 -0.72
CA ALA A 84 8.89 2.38 0.69
C ALA A 84 7.66 2.56 1.60
N ASP A 85 6.78 3.48 1.24
CA ASP A 85 5.53 3.71 1.98
C ASP A 85 4.57 2.52 1.86
N ALA A 86 4.45 1.92 0.68
CA ALA A 86 3.66 0.72 0.46
C ALA A 86 4.17 -0.46 1.31
N ASN A 87 5.47 -0.67 1.35
CA ASN A 87 6.09 -1.70 2.17
C ASN A 87 5.85 -1.47 3.67
N ASN A 88 5.90 -0.23 4.12
CA ASN A 88 5.62 0.13 5.52
C ASN A 88 4.16 -0.15 5.89
N VAL A 89 3.22 0.19 5.02
CA VAL A 89 1.79 -0.12 5.21
C VAL A 89 1.58 -1.63 5.32
N GLN A 90 2.20 -2.40 4.45
CA GLN A 90 2.09 -3.86 4.46
C GLN A 90 2.69 -4.48 5.74
N ARG A 91 3.89 -4.03 6.14
CA ARG A 91 4.52 -4.47 7.40
C ARG A 91 3.66 -4.15 8.62
N ASN A 92 3.07 -2.97 8.66
CA ASN A 92 2.19 -2.57 9.75
C ASN A 92 0.91 -3.43 9.79
N ARG A 93 0.34 -3.76 8.62
CA ARG A 93 -0.80 -4.66 8.52
C ARG A 93 -0.46 -6.06 9.05
N GLN A 94 0.67 -6.61 8.64
CA GLN A 94 1.17 -7.91 9.13
C GLN A 94 1.40 -7.90 10.65
N ARG A 95 1.96 -6.82 11.19
CA ARG A 95 2.14 -6.66 12.65
C ARG A 95 0.81 -6.64 13.39
N LEU A 96 -0.18 -5.89 12.89
CA LEU A 96 -1.52 -5.85 13.47
C LEU A 96 -2.21 -7.20 13.44
N GLU A 97 -2.10 -7.93 12.34
CA GLU A 97 -2.64 -9.29 12.23
C GLU A 97 -1.96 -10.25 13.19
N ALA A 98 -0.65 -10.16 13.34
CA ALA A 98 0.11 -10.98 14.30
C ALA A 98 -0.31 -10.66 15.75
N ILE A 99 -0.48 -9.39 16.10
CA ILE A 99 -0.98 -8.97 17.43
C ILE A 99 -2.39 -9.50 17.66
N ASN A 100 -3.28 -9.37 16.69
CA ASN A 100 -4.65 -9.87 16.80
C ASN A 100 -4.71 -11.40 16.97
N ARG A 101 -3.88 -12.14 16.24
CA ARG A 101 -3.74 -13.59 16.42
C ARG A 101 -3.20 -13.93 17.80
N GLY A 102 -2.18 -13.21 18.26
CA GLY A 102 -1.63 -13.39 19.60
C GLY A 102 -2.63 -13.12 20.70
N THR A 103 -3.45 -12.10 20.57
CA THR A 103 -4.52 -11.77 21.52
C THR A 103 -5.60 -12.83 21.53
N SER A 104 -5.98 -13.37 20.37
CA SER A 104 -6.95 -14.46 20.25
C SER A 104 -6.45 -15.74 20.92
N VAL A 105 -5.20 -16.11 20.73
CA VAL A 105 -4.57 -17.26 21.37
C VAL A 105 -4.50 -17.09 22.89
N LYS A 106 -4.13 -15.91 23.38
CA LYS A 106 -4.16 -15.59 24.81
C LYS A 106 -5.58 -15.67 25.40
N GLY A 107 -6.57 -15.19 24.65
CA GLY A 107 -7.97 -15.29 25.06
C GLY A 107 -8.45 -16.74 25.17
N GLN A 108 -8.08 -17.58 24.21
CA GLN A 108 -8.38 -19.02 24.25
C GLN A 108 -7.63 -19.73 25.37
N LEU A 109 -6.35 -19.39 25.57
CA LEU A 109 -5.58 -19.95 26.69
C LEU A 109 -6.16 -19.56 28.05
N ASN A 110 -6.54 -18.30 28.23
CA ASN A 110 -7.18 -17.84 29.46
C ASN A 110 -8.53 -18.53 29.72
N LYS A 111 -9.33 -18.74 28.67
CA LYS A 111 -10.58 -19.51 28.78
C LYS A 111 -10.31 -20.98 29.14
N ALA A 112 -9.30 -21.58 28.52
CA ALA A 112 -8.90 -22.94 28.82
C ALA A 112 -8.37 -23.07 30.26
N MET A 113 -7.60 -22.10 30.72
CA MET A 113 -7.11 -22.06 32.13
C MET A 113 -8.24 -21.85 33.15
N LYS A 114 -9.24 -21.01 32.83
CA LYS A 114 -10.41 -20.82 33.69
C LYS A 114 -11.36 -22.03 33.72
N ALA A 115 -11.51 -22.71 32.59
CA ALA A 115 -12.44 -23.84 32.46
C ALA A 115 -11.83 -25.16 32.96
N GLY A 116 -10.52 -25.34 32.83
CA GLY A 116 -9.88 -26.63 32.99
C GLY A 116 -9.00 -26.82 34.20
N LYS A 117 -8.58 -25.82 34.91
CA LYS A 117 -7.65 -25.86 36.08
C LYS A 117 -6.47 -26.84 36.00
N LYS A 118 -6.28 -27.49 34.85
CA LYS A 118 -5.33 -28.61 34.66
C LYS A 118 -4.57 -28.50 33.33
N VAL A 119 -4.27 -27.31 32.87
CA VAL A 119 -3.27 -27.21 31.81
C VAL A 119 -1.90 -27.40 32.48
N ALA A 120 -1.27 -28.55 32.23
CA ALA A 120 0.02 -28.87 32.82
C ALA A 120 1.02 -27.75 32.48
N PRO A 121 1.80 -27.24 33.45
CA PRO A 121 2.80 -26.19 33.20
C PRO A 121 3.80 -26.57 32.14
N SER A 122 4.08 -27.85 31.95
CA SER A 122 4.93 -28.39 30.89
C SER A 122 4.34 -28.18 29.46
N ALA A 123 3.02 -28.31 29.30
CA ALA A 123 2.35 -28.09 28.03
C ALA A 123 2.35 -26.60 27.65
N LEU A 124 2.22 -25.72 28.63
CA LEU A 124 2.34 -24.26 28.44
C LEU A 124 3.75 -23.85 28.03
N LYS A 125 4.78 -24.44 28.61
CA LYS A 125 6.18 -24.22 28.22
C LYS A 125 6.49 -24.73 26.83
N ALA A 126 5.90 -25.84 26.41
CA ALA A 126 6.09 -26.40 25.07
C ALA A 126 5.32 -25.62 23.99
N ALA A 127 4.13 -25.09 24.30
CA ALA A 127 3.28 -24.40 23.34
C ALA A 127 3.73 -22.96 23.05
N THR A 128 4.37 -22.26 24.01
CA THR A 128 4.72 -20.85 23.87
C THR A 128 6.05 -20.49 24.52
N PRO A 129 7.19 -21.16 24.17
CA PRO A 129 8.45 -20.92 24.88
C PRO A 129 8.94 -19.47 24.74
N LYS A 130 8.80 -18.88 23.59
CA LYS A 130 9.26 -17.51 23.33
C LYS A 130 8.35 -16.44 23.97
N LEU A 131 7.05 -16.63 23.96
CA LEU A 131 6.09 -15.69 24.57
C LEU A 131 6.15 -15.76 26.08
N ALA A 132 6.23 -16.93 26.65
CA ALA A 132 6.43 -17.13 28.08
C ALA A 132 7.78 -16.56 28.54
N GLU A 133 8.84 -16.75 27.78
CA GLU A 133 10.15 -16.18 28.05
C GLU A 133 10.17 -14.65 27.99
N MET A 134 9.51 -14.04 27.03
CA MET A 134 9.39 -12.58 26.95
C MET A 134 8.54 -12.03 28.10
N ALA A 135 7.44 -12.64 28.43
CA ALA A 135 6.59 -12.25 29.57
C ALA A 135 7.34 -12.42 30.90
N THR A 136 8.09 -13.49 31.05
CA THR A 136 8.88 -13.78 32.26
C THR A 136 10.06 -12.83 32.40
N LYS A 137 10.73 -12.47 31.31
CA LYS A 137 11.80 -11.47 31.33
C LYS A 137 11.31 -10.08 31.72
N GLN A 138 10.13 -9.70 31.33
CA GLN A 138 9.54 -8.42 31.73
C GLN A 138 9.14 -8.43 33.22
N VAL A 139 8.66 -9.52 33.73
CA VAL A 139 8.27 -9.66 35.15
C VAL A 139 9.50 -9.80 36.05
N THR A 140 10.52 -10.54 35.64
CA THR A 140 11.76 -10.71 36.42
C THR A 140 12.64 -9.45 36.44
N LYS A 141 12.60 -8.61 35.44
CA LYS A 141 13.28 -7.29 35.45
C LYS A 141 12.68 -6.30 36.44
N LYS A 142 11.45 -6.55 36.91
CA LYS A 142 10.80 -5.72 37.93
C LYS A 142 11.05 -6.21 39.36
N LYS A 143 11.72 -7.30 39.49
CA LYS A 143 12.24 -7.78 40.75
C LYS A 143 13.68 -7.31 40.94
#